data_6b0e87c557310ceacd7cc5088566e16b
#
_entry.id   6b0e87c557310ceacd7cc5088566e16b
#
_cell.length_a   1.000
_cell.length_b   1.000
_cell.length_c   1.000
_cell.angle_alpha   90.00
_cell.angle_beta   90.00
_cell.angle_gamma   90.00
#
_symmetry.space_group_name_H-M   'P 1'
#
loop_
_entity.id
_entity.type
_entity.pdbx_description
1 polymer ?
#
loop_
_entity_poly.entity_id
_entity_poly.type
_entity_poly.pdbx_seq_one_letter_code
_entity_poly.pdbx_strand_id
1 'polypeptide(L)'
;MKKTGIILGLCLWALPVQAQMPYMEEVKALGAISGQGLACGSTKYDTFELLARAILLTKSPSDKLQNDAIYAYSEAKANAYMSKEMDGFFDCATINRRFENQDIFKAVLYADGTIKMPDGQILTPRQPY
;
A
#
# COMPACT_ATOMS: atom_id res chain seq x y z
N MET A 1 32.34 -17.55 16.91
CA MET A 1 32.89 -16.99 15.69
C MET A 1 32.37 -17.69 14.45
N LYS A 2 32.47 -19.02 14.39
CA LYS A 2 31.90 -19.75 13.28
C LYS A 2 30.40 -19.54 13.16
N LYS A 3 29.70 -19.41 14.28
CA LYS A 3 28.27 -19.16 14.30
C LYS A 3 27.90 -17.83 13.67
N THR A 4 28.76 -16.82 13.85
CA THR A 4 28.50 -15.50 13.27
C THR A 4 28.50 -15.54 11.74
N GLY A 5 29.44 -16.27 11.15
CA GLY A 5 29.50 -16.41 9.70
C GLY A 5 28.27 -17.10 9.12
N ILE A 6 27.77 -18.13 9.81
CA ILE A 6 26.57 -18.86 9.40
C ILE A 6 25.35 -17.93 9.43
N ILE A 7 25.24 -17.13 10.49
CA ILE A 7 24.13 -16.19 10.65
C ILE A 7 24.13 -15.15 9.52
N LEU A 8 25.32 -14.64 9.17
CA LEU A 8 25.43 -13.67 8.07
C LEU A 8 25.00 -14.28 6.75
N GLY A 9 25.35 -15.55 6.51
CA GLY A 9 24.92 -16.23 5.30
C GLY A 9 23.40 -16.34 5.21
N LEU A 10 22.76 -16.67 6.32
CA LEU A 10 21.31 -16.77 6.36
C LEU A 10 20.65 -15.41 6.10
N CYS A 11 21.21 -14.34 6.63
CA CYS A 11 20.67 -12.99 6.38
C CYS A 11 20.74 -12.64 4.90
N LEU A 12 21.82 -12.98 4.22
CA LEU A 12 21.93 -12.71 2.79
C LEU A 12 20.88 -13.46 1.97
N TRP A 13 20.60 -14.69 2.35
CA TRP A 13 19.55 -15.45 1.67
C TRP A 13 18.17 -14.87 1.88
N ALA A 14 17.92 -14.24 3.03
CA ALA A 14 16.62 -13.70 3.37
C ALA A 14 16.33 -12.37 2.69
N LEU A 15 17.36 -11.62 2.25
CA LEU A 15 17.19 -10.29 1.69
C LEU A 15 16.20 -10.20 0.52
N PRO A 16 16.27 -11.08 -0.51
CA PRO A 16 15.31 -11.00 -1.62
C PRO A 16 13.86 -11.21 -1.18
N VAL A 17 13.64 -12.10 -0.22
CA VAL A 17 12.30 -12.35 0.31
C VAL A 17 11.80 -11.12 1.06
N GLN A 18 12.66 -10.50 1.87
CA GLN A 18 12.29 -9.31 2.63
C GLN A 18 12.00 -8.12 1.72
N ALA A 19 12.65 -8.04 0.56
CA ALA A 19 12.40 -6.96 -0.39
C ALA A 19 10.99 -7.07 -0.99
N GLN A 20 10.47 -8.28 -1.17
CA GLN A 20 9.13 -8.51 -1.74
C GLN A 20 8.02 -8.37 -0.71
N MET A 21 8.25 -8.86 0.51
CA MET A 21 7.23 -8.86 1.56
C MET A 21 6.80 -7.44 1.96
N PRO A 22 7.71 -6.47 2.14
CA PRO A 22 7.28 -5.12 2.48
C PRO A 22 6.36 -4.49 1.43
N TYR A 23 6.60 -4.75 0.15
CA TYR A 23 5.73 -4.23 -0.90
C TYR A 23 4.31 -4.80 -0.77
N MET A 24 4.18 -6.13 -0.65
CA MET A 24 2.86 -6.75 -0.55
C MET A 24 2.14 -6.37 0.74
N GLU A 25 2.87 -6.24 1.84
CA GLU A 25 2.27 -5.79 3.11
C GLU A 25 1.76 -4.36 3.00
N GLU A 26 2.52 -3.47 2.34
CA GLU A 26 2.09 -2.10 2.11
C GLU A 26 0.83 -2.06 1.24
N VAL A 27 0.78 -2.88 0.19
CA VAL A 27 -0.37 -2.96 -0.70
C VAL A 27 -1.63 -3.39 0.06
N LYS A 28 -1.50 -4.42 0.91
CA LYS A 28 -2.62 -4.90 1.70
C LYS A 28 -3.08 -3.85 2.71
N ALA A 29 -2.15 -3.16 3.34
CA ALA A 29 -2.48 -2.09 4.27
C ALA A 29 -3.24 -0.96 3.58
N LEU A 30 -2.78 -0.55 2.41
CA LEU A 30 -3.46 0.48 1.63
C LEU A 30 -4.87 0.04 1.23
N GLY A 31 -5.02 -1.22 0.84
CA GLY A 31 -6.33 -1.77 0.51
C GLY A 31 -7.28 -1.73 1.70
N ALA A 32 -6.81 -2.16 2.87
CA ALA A 32 -7.62 -2.15 4.08
C ALA A 32 -8.04 -0.73 4.46
N ILE A 33 -7.13 0.23 4.38
CA ILE A 33 -7.43 1.63 4.66
C ILE A 33 -8.47 2.16 3.67
N SER A 34 -8.31 1.82 2.39
CA SER A 34 -9.27 2.21 1.35
C SER A 34 -10.67 1.69 1.66
N GLY A 35 -10.77 0.43 2.07
CA GLY A 35 -12.06 -0.17 2.41
C GLY A 35 -12.75 0.54 3.55
N GLN A 36 -12.01 0.97 4.55
CA GLN A 36 -12.57 1.72 5.68
C GLN A 36 -13.07 3.09 5.22
N GLY A 37 -12.28 3.79 4.41
CA GLY A 37 -12.70 5.09 3.88
C GLY A 37 -13.94 4.99 3.01
N LEU A 38 -14.04 3.94 2.22
CA LEU A 38 -15.21 3.68 1.40
C LEU A 38 -16.45 3.41 2.26
N ALA A 39 -16.31 2.54 3.26
CA ALA A 39 -17.42 2.17 4.14
C ALA A 39 -17.97 3.36 4.91
N CYS A 40 -17.10 4.29 5.29
CA CYS A 40 -17.51 5.48 6.04
C CYS A 40 -17.77 6.71 5.17
N GLY A 41 -17.69 6.56 3.86
CA GLY A 41 -18.03 7.64 2.93
C GLY A 41 -17.13 8.86 3.02
N SER A 42 -15.82 8.64 3.18
CA SER A 42 -14.88 9.77 3.26
C SER A 42 -14.89 10.58 1.97
N THR A 43 -14.89 11.90 2.11
CA THR A 43 -14.83 12.80 0.95
C THR A 43 -13.47 12.74 0.25
N LYS A 44 -12.45 12.19 0.90
CA LYS A 44 -11.10 12.05 0.33
C LYS A 44 -10.85 10.67 -0.27
N TYR A 45 -11.89 9.83 -0.34
CA TYR A 45 -11.74 8.46 -0.81
C TYR A 45 -11.18 8.40 -2.24
N ASP A 46 -11.73 9.20 -3.15
CA ASP A 46 -11.30 9.17 -4.55
C ASP A 46 -9.84 9.60 -4.70
N THR A 47 -9.43 10.61 -3.96
CA THR A 47 -8.03 11.04 -3.93
C THR A 47 -7.12 9.94 -3.40
N PHE A 48 -7.55 9.28 -2.34
CA PHE A 48 -6.80 8.14 -1.78
C PHE A 48 -6.60 7.06 -2.84
N GLU A 49 -7.66 6.70 -3.57
CA GLU A 49 -7.59 5.67 -4.59
C GLU A 49 -6.60 6.02 -5.69
N LEU A 50 -6.59 7.27 -6.14
CA LEU A 50 -5.64 7.71 -7.16
C LEU A 50 -4.20 7.57 -6.67
N LEU A 51 -3.93 8.03 -5.46
CA LEU A 51 -2.58 7.97 -4.88
C LEU A 51 -2.16 6.54 -4.60
N ALA A 52 -3.05 5.72 -4.06
CA ALA A 52 -2.74 4.33 -3.75
C ALA A 52 -2.42 3.54 -5.02
N ARG A 53 -3.18 3.75 -6.10
CA ARG A 53 -2.91 3.10 -7.37
C ARG A 53 -1.57 3.53 -7.95
N ALA A 54 -1.26 4.81 -7.86
CA ALA A 54 0.04 5.31 -8.33
C ALA A 54 1.19 4.65 -7.55
N ILE A 55 1.05 4.52 -6.25
CA ILE A 55 2.07 3.86 -5.42
C ILE A 55 2.19 2.38 -5.81
N LEU A 56 1.07 1.70 -5.95
CA LEU A 56 1.07 0.29 -6.31
C LEU A 56 1.79 0.05 -7.63
N LEU A 57 1.53 0.90 -8.63
CA LEU A 57 2.12 0.74 -9.94
C LEU A 57 3.59 1.13 -9.97
N THR A 58 3.97 2.20 -9.27
CA THR A 58 5.35 2.71 -9.32
C THR A 58 6.30 1.92 -8.45
N LYS A 59 5.82 1.31 -7.36
CA LYS A 59 6.68 0.52 -6.46
C LYS A 59 6.77 -0.94 -6.85
N SER A 60 6.04 -1.37 -7.84
CA SER A 60 5.99 -2.79 -8.22
C SER A 60 7.36 -3.27 -8.70
N PRO A 61 7.91 -4.36 -8.11
CA PRO A 61 9.19 -4.90 -8.54
C PRO A 61 9.13 -5.65 -9.87
N SER A 62 7.96 -6.13 -10.28
CA SER A 62 7.79 -6.92 -11.49
C SER A 62 6.33 -6.90 -11.93
N ASP A 63 6.09 -7.29 -13.20
CA ASP A 63 4.72 -7.37 -13.71
C ASP A 63 3.90 -8.39 -12.96
N LYS A 64 4.50 -9.53 -12.62
CA LYS A 64 3.80 -10.56 -11.86
C LYS A 64 3.38 -10.05 -10.49
N LEU A 65 4.30 -9.40 -9.77
CA LEU A 65 3.99 -8.86 -8.44
C LEU A 65 2.99 -7.72 -8.53
N GLN A 66 3.00 -6.95 -9.62
CA GLN A 66 2.00 -5.91 -9.82
C GLN A 66 0.61 -6.51 -9.96
N ASN A 67 0.46 -7.58 -10.73
CA ASN A 67 -0.83 -8.25 -10.89
C ASN A 67 -1.29 -8.87 -9.57
N ASP A 68 -0.38 -9.52 -8.85
CA ASP A 68 -0.69 -10.07 -7.54
C ASP A 68 -1.10 -8.98 -6.56
N ALA A 69 -0.46 -7.82 -6.64
CA ALA A 69 -0.74 -6.69 -5.76
C ALA A 69 -2.10 -6.07 -6.04
N ILE A 70 -2.48 -5.95 -7.31
CA ILE A 70 -3.82 -5.45 -7.66
C ILE A 70 -4.89 -6.32 -7.03
N TYR A 71 -4.71 -7.63 -7.13
CA TYR A 71 -5.64 -8.58 -6.52
C TYR A 71 -5.64 -8.47 -4.99
N ALA A 72 -4.45 -8.44 -4.39
CA ALA A 72 -4.31 -8.35 -2.93
C ALA A 72 -4.91 -7.05 -2.38
N TYR A 73 -4.72 -5.94 -3.09
CA TYR A 73 -5.31 -4.65 -2.73
C TYR A 73 -6.83 -4.74 -2.73
N SER A 74 -7.41 -5.27 -3.80
CA SER A 74 -8.85 -5.38 -3.95
C SER A 74 -9.46 -6.29 -2.89
N GLU A 75 -8.79 -7.40 -2.59
CA GLU A 75 -9.25 -8.33 -1.57
C GLU A 75 -9.21 -7.71 -0.18
N ALA A 76 -8.10 -7.05 0.17
CA ALA A 76 -7.97 -6.38 1.47
C ALA A 76 -9.00 -5.27 1.61
N LYS A 77 -9.26 -4.53 0.54
CA LYS A 77 -10.27 -3.48 0.52
C LYS A 77 -11.67 -4.05 0.77
N ALA A 78 -12.02 -5.13 0.06
CA ALA A 78 -13.32 -5.75 0.22
C ALA A 78 -13.50 -6.30 1.64
N ASN A 79 -12.47 -6.95 2.18
CA ASN A 79 -12.53 -7.50 3.52
C ASN A 79 -12.71 -6.40 4.57
N ALA A 80 -11.99 -5.30 4.44
CA ALA A 80 -12.10 -4.18 5.38
C ALA A 80 -13.48 -3.52 5.29
N TYR A 81 -13.99 -3.36 4.08
CA TYR A 81 -15.34 -2.80 3.87
C TYR A 81 -16.40 -3.67 4.54
N MET A 82 -16.34 -4.98 4.31
CA MET A 82 -17.31 -5.89 4.86
C MET A 82 -17.22 -5.99 6.38
N SER A 83 -16.01 -6.00 6.92
CA SER A 83 -15.80 -6.04 8.37
C SER A 83 -16.39 -4.81 9.04
N LYS A 84 -16.22 -3.63 8.45
CA LYS A 84 -16.78 -2.40 9.01
C LYS A 84 -18.30 -2.46 9.03
N GLU A 85 -18.90 -2.94 7.93
CA GLU A 85 -20.35 -3.04 7.83
C GLU A 85 -20.94 -4.04 8.83
N MET A 86 -20.21 -5.14 9.08
CA MET A 86 -20.70 -6.19 9.96
C MET A 86 -20.43 -5.90 11.44
N ASP A 87 -19.22 -5.43 11.76
CA ASP A 87 -18.76 -5.36 13.14
C ASP A 87 -19.06 -4.03 13.80
N GLY A 88 -18.97 -2.93 13.05
CA GLY A 88 -19.26 -1.60 13.58
C GLY A 88 -18.37 -1.18 14.74
N PHE A 89 -17.14 -1.71 14.83
CA PHE A 89 -16.24 -1.47 15.96
C PHE A 89 -15.90 0.00 16.17
N PHE A 90 -15.70 0.74 15.10
CA PHE A 90 -15.34 2.15 15.21
C PHE A 90 -16.43 2.97 14.52
N ASP A 91 -16.73 4.13 15.08
CA ASP A 91 -17.65 5.04 14.42
C ASP A 91 -16.95 5.68 13.22
N CYS A 92 -17.74 6.14 12.26
CA CYS A 92 -17.20 6.70 11.03
C CYS A 92 -16.49 8.03 11.25
N ALA A 93 -16.82 8.77 12.30
CA ALA A 93 -16.09 10.00 12.62
C ALA A 93 -14.62 9.68 12.93
N THR A 94 -14.39 8.65 13.75
CA THR A 94 -13.04 8.22 14.09
C THR A 94 -12.31 7.66 12.88
N ILE A 95 -12.97 6.83 12.09
CA ILE A 95 -12.37 6.22 10.89
C ILE A 95 -12.00 7.30 9.88
N ASN A 96 -12.91 8.23 9.60
CA ASN A 96 -12.65 9.29 8.63
C ASN A 96 -11.51 10.21 9.08
N ARG A 97 -11.43 10.50 10.37
CA ARG A 97 -10.32 11.31 10.90
C ARG A 97 -8.98 10.60 10.68
N ARG A 98 -8.89 9.30 10.97
CA ARG A 98 -7.67 8.53 10.72
C ARG A 98 -7.36 8.42 9.25
N PHE A 99 -8.38 8.18 8.44
CA PHE A 99 -8.25 8.06 7.00
C PHE A 99 -7.70 9.35 6.38
N GLU A 100 -8.28 10.48 6.74
CA GLU A 100 -7.92 11.78 6.16
C GLU A 100 -6.58 12.30 6.65
N ASN A 101 -6.04 11.71 7.71
CA ASN A 101 -4.72 12.07 8.24
C ASN A 101 -3.61 11.12 7.77
N GLN A 102 -3.90 10.21 6.85
CA GLN A 102 -2.87 9.31 6.31
C GLN A 102 -1.79 10.10 5.59
N ASP A 103 -0.54 9.67 5.75
CA ASP A 103 0.59 10.35 5.10
C ASP A 103 0.52 10.34 3.59
N ILE A 104 -0.19 9.37 3.03
CA ILE A 104 -0.36 9.24 1.58
C ILE A 104 -0.89 10.55 0.96
N PHE A 105 -1.71 11.31 1.69
CA PHE A 105 -2.28 12.55 1.18
C PHE A 105 -1.25 13.66 1.01
N LYS A 106 -0.04 13.48 1.57
CA LYS A 106 1.07 14.40 1.36
C LYS A 106 1.85 14.11 0.09
N ALA A 107 1.57 12.98 -0.56
CA ALA A 107 2.19 12.65 -1.83
C ALA A 107 1.63 13.54 -2.93
N VAL A 108 2.44 13.77 -3.97
CA VAL A 108 2.04 14.58 -5.12
C VAL A 108 2.09 13.72 -6.36
N LEU A 109 0.94 13.59 -7.03
CA LEU A 109 0.83 12.82 -8.27
C LEU A 109 0.90 13.78 -9.45
N TYR A 110 1.83 13.52 -10.37
CA TYR A 110 2.01 14.33 -11.56
C TYR A 110 1.27 13.72 -12.75
N ALA A 111 1.04 14.54 -13.77
CA ALA A 111 0.25 14.15 -14.94
C ALA A 111 0.87 12.97 -15.70
N ASP A 112 2.17 12.80 -15.64
CA ASP A 112 2.87 11.70 -16.31
C ASP A 112 2.85 10.38 -15.54
N GLY A 113 2.17 10.34 -14.40
CA GLY A 113 2.12 9.17 -13.53
C GLY A 113 3.21 9.10 -12.48
N THR A 114 4.16 10.03 -12.52
CA THR A 114 5.19 10.12 -11.49
C THR A 114 4.57 10.57 -10.18
N ILE A 115 5.02 10.00 -9.07
CA ILE A 115 4.53 10.37 -7.75
C ILE A 115 5.70 10.75 -6.85
N LYS A 116 5.56 11.88 -6.15
CA LYS A 116 6.51 12.32 -5.14
C LYS A 116 5.96 11.90 -3.79
N MET A 117 6.69 11.02 -3.11
CA MET A 117 6.28 10.50 -1.80
C MET A 117 6.49 11.55 -0.70
N PRO A 118 5.81 11.39 0.44
CA PRO A 118 5.96 12.35 1.55
C PRO A 118 7.40 12.55 2.03
N ASP A 119 8.25 11.53 1.88
CA ASP A 119 9.67 11.62 2.27
C ASP A 119 10.53 12.27 1.18
N GLY A 120 9.94 12.70 0.07
CA GLY A 120 10.67 13.32 -1.03
C GLY A 120 11.10 12.37 -2.13
N GLN A 121 10.93 11.07 -1.94
CA GLN A 121 11.29 10.09 -2.96
C GLN A 121 10.37 10.24 -4.18
N ILE A 122 10.96 10.21 -5.37
CA ILE A 122 10.21 10.30 -6.62
C ILE A 122 10.18 8.94 -7.29
N LEU A 123 8.98 8.46 -7.59
CA LEU A 123 8.76 7.16 -8.21
C LEU A 123 8.13 7.36 -9.57
N THR A 124 8.62 6.63 -10.56
CA THR A 124 8.07 6.68 -11.91
C THR A 124 7.42 5.34 -12.26
N PRO A 125 6.36 5.35 -13.09
CA PRO A 125 5.74 4.10 -13.52
C PRO A 125 6.75 3.24 -14.27
N ARG A 126 6.61 1.92 -14.12
CA ARG A 126 7.42 0.99 -14.89
C ARG A 126 7.06 1.10 -16.36
N GLN A 127 8.06 1.11 -17.20
CA GLN A 127 7.81 1.09 -18.63
C GLN A 127 7.33 -0.30 -19.04
N PRO A 128 6.38 -0.39 -19.98
CA PRO A 128 5.85 -1.69 -20.41
C PRO A 128 6.90 -2.60 -21.03
N TYR A 129 7.99 -2.06 -21.53
CA TYR A 129 9.06 -2.84 -22.15
C TYR A 129 10.38 -2.17 -21.95
#